data_bd6f98feb1c20675ba9a11d863b41053
#
_entry.id   bd6f98feb1c20675ba9a11d863b41053
#
_cell.length_a   1.000
_cell.length_b   1.000
_cell.length_c   1.000
_cell.angle_alpha   90.00
_cell.angle_beta   90.00
_cell.angle_gamma   90.00
#
_symmetry.space_group_name_H-M   'P 1'
#
loop_
_entity.id
_entity.type
_entity.pdbx_description
1 polymer ?
#
loop_
_entity_poly.entity_id
_entity_poly.type
_entity_poly.pdbx_seq_one_letter_code
_entity_poly.pdbx_strand_id
1 'polypeptide(L)'
;SCSGRKFKDPQSKGKGKLENLHYLLSMRDNIASTHALFESYNDETISLIQDGGYKLILDEVFQAVQTIPISPKDLQMLKREMIEVDSEYRVRWVNDDYEGRFEDLRDMCMTGNVILYNDCLLLWKFPIEVFQSFDEVIILTYMFDAQVQKYYFDIHNIEVQRIGTVCENGVYHFSDTPHIPDYVAELPKKIHIIEDEKLNKIGEMRSSLSVSWYKKARDTKGQPLIKQLRNNLTNLFKNMLNSSSDRNLWTVFKDYQALLKGKGYTKGFLSCNVRATNAYRNRDCLAYCVNVYYNPLLKNYFQEQGVEVREDDYALSEMIQWVWRSAIRDGKEIWIYIPSRRMRELFRNWLNGISHGNTTD
;
A
#
# COMPACT_ATOMS: atom_id res chain seq x y z
N SER A 1 -23.31 -1.05 -1.16
CA SER A 1 -24.05 0.14 -0.68
C SER A 1 -24.87 -0.24 0.55
N CYS A 2 -24.64 0.46 1.67
CA CYS A 2 -25.44 0.29 2.89
C CYS A 2 -26.85 0.84 2.65
N SER A 3 -27.78 0.02 2.21
CA SER A 3 -29.15 0.42 1.82
C SER A 3 -30.01 0.99 2.96
N GLY A 4 -29.54 0.95 4.20
CA GLY A 4 -30.29 1.41 5.37
C GLY A 4 -29.73 2.65 6.10
N ARG A 5 -28.52 3.13 5.74
CA ARG A 5 -27.88 4.25 6.42
C ARG A 5 -27.42 5.32 5.42
N LYS A 6 -27.67 6.58 5.76
CA LYS A 6 -27.17 7.71 4.98
C LYS A 6 -25.83 8.17 5.58
N PHE A 7 -24.82 8.33 4.76
CA PHE A 7 -23.51 8.84 5.13
C PHE A 7 -23.33 10.26 4.62
N LYS A 8 -22.66 11.11 5.41
CA LYS A 8 -22.31 12.48 5.06
C LYS A 8 -20.80 12.61 4.89
N ASP A 9 -20.39 13.31 3.83
CA ASP A 9 -18.98 13.64 3.61
C ASP A 9 -18.64 14.99 4.23
N PRO A 10 -17.55 15.11 5.01
CA PRO A 10 -17.04 16.39 5.49
C PRO A 10 -16.67 17.31 4.33
N GLN A 11 -17.22 18.51 4.30
CA GLN A 11 -17.06 19.51 3.24
C GLN A 11 -16.07 20.60 3.63
N SER A 12 -15.31 21.12 2.64
CA SER A 12 -14.46 22.31 2.81
C SER A 12 -15.31 23.59 2.83
N LYS A 13 -16.20 23.72 3.82
CA LYS A 13 -17.03 24.93 4.01
C LYS A 13 -16.57 25.65 5.27
N GLY A 14 -16.51 26.99 5.24
CA GLY A 14 -16.12 27.77 6.42
C GLY A 14 -14.65 27.58 6.77
N LYS A 15 -14.39 27.10 7.97
CA LYS A 15 -13.04 26.90 8.55
C LYS A 15 -12.34 25.59 8.16
N GLY A 16 -12.90 24.82 7.23
CA GLY A 16 -12.24 23.64 6.67
C GLY A 16 -12.96 22.31 6.91
N LYS A 17 -12.38 21.22 6.38
CA LYS A 17 -12.98 19.88 6.46
C LYS A 17 -13.01 19.31 7.88
N LEU A 18 -11.98 19.57 8.68
CA LEU A 18 -11.88 19.06 10.04
C LEU A 18 -12.97 19.65 10.96
N GLU A 19 -13.22 20.97 10.87
CA GLU A 19 -14.28 21.60 11.62
C GLU A 19 -15.68 21.09 11.20
N ASN A 20 -15.87 20.86 9.90
CA ASN A 20 -17.12 20.26 9.43
C ASN A 20 -17.27 18.80 9.91
N LEU A 21 -16.18 18.04 10.02
CA LEU A 21 -16.16 16.73 10.64
C LEU A 21 -16.61 16.82 12.11
N HIS A 22 -16.04 17.74 12.90
CA HIS A 22 -16.43 17.94 14.31
C HIS A 22 -17.92 18.27 14.46
N TYR A 23 -18.46 19.13 13.58
CA TYR A 23 -19.90 19.38 13.55
C TYR A 23 -20.71 18.12 13.26
N LEU A 24 -20.30 17.28 12.26
CA LEU A 24 -21.02 16.03 11.93
C LEU A 24 -20.94 15.01 13.08
N LEU A 25 -19.77 14.92 13.75
CA LEU A 25 -19.59 14.07 14.93
C LEU A 25 -20.51 14.52 16.09
N SER A 26 -20.58 15.81 16.37
CA SER A 26 -21.46 16.34 17.43
C SER A 26 -22.95 16.10 17.15
N MET A 27 -23.32 16.00 15.87
CA MET A 27 -24.70 15.68 15.44
C MET A 27 -24.97 14.16 15.39
N ARG A 28 -23.99 13.33 15.73
CA ARG A 28 -24.04 11.86 15.67
C ARG A 28 -24.43 11.30 14.30
N ASP A 29 -23.96 11.97 13.23
CA ASP A 29 -24.18 11.53 11.86
C ASP A 29 -23.31 10.32 11.50
N ASN A 30 -23.76 9.47 10.55
CA ASN A 30 -22.85 8.52 9.92
C ASN A 30 -21.98 9.27 8.92
N ILE A 31 -20.67 9.07 9.00
CA ILE A 31 -19.69 9.87 8.26
C ILE A 31 -18.89 8.97 7.31
N ALA A 32 -18.73 9.39 6.05
CA ALA A 32 -17.75 8.84 5.12
C ALA A 32 -16.61 9.85 4.98
N SER A 33 -15.37 9.41 5.20
CA SER A 33 -14.20 10.27 5.21
C SER A 33 -13.05 9.66 4.39
N THR A 34 -12.06 10.48 4.06
CA THR A 34 -10.83 10.05 3.39
C THR A 34 -9.73 9.77 4.41
N HIS A 35 -8.77 8.90 4.08
CA HIS A 35 -7.58 8.68 4.90
C HIS A 35 -6.83 9.99 5.20
N ALA A 36 -6.74 10.91 4.23
CA ALA A 36 -6.08 12.19 4.44
C ALA A 36 -6.75 13.08 5.52
N LEU A 37 -8.10 13.03 5.64
CA LEU A 37 -8.77 13.72 6.74
C LEU A 37 -8.61 12.95 8.06
N PHE A 38 -8.58 11.62 8.01
CA PHE A 38 -8.32 10.77 9.18
C PHE A 38 -6.93 11.05 9.78
N GLU A 39 -5.92 11.32 8.95
CA GLU A 39 -4.56 11.71 9.41
C GLU A 39 -4.54 13.02 10.21
N SER A 40 -5.53 13.88 10.05
CA SER A 40 -5.62 15.18 10.73
C SER A 40 -6.44 15.17 12.02
N TYR A 41 -6.87 13.99 12.51
CA TYR A 41 -7.64 13.88 13.73
C TYR A 41 -6.82 14.35 14.95
N ASN A 42 -7.47 15.07 15.85
CA ASN A 42 -6.88 15.70 17.03
C ASN A 42 -7.67 15.36 18.30
N ASP A 43 -7.29 15.92 19.44
CA ASP A 43 -7.91 15.65 20.74
C ASP A 43 -9.41 15.97 20.78
N GLU A 44 -9.85 17.03 20.07
CA GLU A 44 -11.27 17.35 19.94
C GLU A 44 -12.02 16.26 19.16
N THR A 45 -11.41 15.76 18.07
CA THR A 45 -11.96 14.66 17.31
C THR A 45 -12.10 13.39 18.17
N ILE A 46 -11.05 13.06 18.94
CA ILE A 46 -11.05 11.92 19.88
C ILE A 46 -12.21 12.02 20.86
N SER A 47 -12.36 13.19 21.51
CA SER A 47 -13.44 13.42 22.48
C SER A 47 -14.83 13.24 21.86
N LEU A 48 -15.06 13.81 20.66
CA LEU A 48 -16.33 13.70 19.95
C LEU A 48 -16.65 12.26 19.50
N ILE A 49 -15.63 11.48 19.13
CA ILE A 49 -15.79 10.07 18.76
C ILE A 49 -16.22 9.25 20.00
N GLN A 50 -15.53 9.44 21.13
CA GLN A 50 -15.83 8.74 22.38
C GLN A 50 -17.24 9.07 22.89
N ASP A 51 -17.62 10.35 22.90
CA ASP A 51 -18.95 10.80 23.31
C ASP A 51 -20.07 10.28 22.39
N GLY A 52 -19.75 10.07 21.13
CA GLY A 52 -20.68 9.60 20.11
C GLY A 52 -20.87 8.09 20.05
N GLY A 53 -19.95 7.28 20.58
CA GLY A 53 -19.95 5.82 20.49
C GLY A 53 -19.80 5.34 19.04
N TYR A 54 -18.79 5.86 18.34
CA TYR A 54 -18.59 5.56 16.93
C TYR A 54 -17.86 4.24 16.69
N LYS A 55 -18.22 3.56 15.60
CA LYS A 55 -17.46 2.44 15.03
C LYS A 55 -16.72 2.90 13.78
N LEU A 56 -15.47 2.51 13.64
CA LEU A 56 -14.63 2.81 12.48
C LEU A 56 -14.65 1.63 11.50
N ILE A 57 -14.90 1.92 10.22
CA ILE A 57 -14.72 0.95 9.13
C ILE A 57 -13.67 1.51 8.17
N LEU A 58 -12.52 0.87 8.09
CA LEU A 58 -11.47 1.19 7.12
C LEU A 58 -11.60 0.31 5.89
N ASP A 59 -11.85 0.92 4.74
CA ASP A 59 -11.77 0.27 3.43
C ASP A 59 -10.32 0.33 2.94
N GLU A 60 -9.57 -0.71 3.16
CA GLU A 60 -8.12 -0.87 3.05
C GLU A 60 -7.35 -0.47 4.32
N VAL A 61 -6.09 -0.92 4.40
CA VAL A 61 -5.17 -0.61 5.49
C VAL A 61 -4.75 0.86 5.50
N PHE A 62 -4.51 1.37 6.69
CA PHE A 62 -4.03 2.72 6.93
C PHE A 62 -2.51 2.74 7.14
N GLN A 63 -1.83 3.76 6.63
CA GLN A 63 -0.38 3.91 6.77
C GLN A 63 -0.02 4.56 8.11
N ALA A 64 -0.13 3.78 9.20
CA ALA A 64 0.04 4.28 10.56
C ALA A 64 1.48 4.72 10.91
N VAL A 65 2.50 4.30 10.16
CA VAL A 65 3.89 4.73 10.32
C VAL A 65 4.46 5.04 8.96
N GLN A 66 5.05 6.23 8.79
CA GLN A 66 5.61 6.69 7.53
C GLN A 66 7.02 7.28 7.73
N THR A 67 7.90 7.06 6.76
CA THR A 67 9.19 7.77 6.73
C THR A 67 8.99 9.16 6.14
N ILE A 68 9.54 10.18 6.80
CA ILE A 68 9.58 11.54 6.27
C ILE A 68 10.87 11.69 5.47
N PRO A 69 10.78 11.89 4.13
CA PRO A 69 11.97 11.98 3.29
C PRO A 69 12.72 13.29 3.54
N ILE A 70 13.93 13.18 4.10
CA ILE A 70 14.83 14.30 4.33
C ILE A 70 16.24 13.92 3.99
N SER A 71 17.03 14.88 3.43
CA SER A 71 18.44 14.62 3.19
C SER A 71 19.24 14.66 4.49
N PRO A 72 20.35 13.87 4.62
CA PRO A 72 21.18 13.92 5.81
C PRO A 72 21.71 15.32 6.14
N LYS A 73 21.98 16.16 5.13
CA LYS A 73 22.44 17.54 5.33
C LYS A 73 21.32 18.43 5.89
N ASP A 74 20.12 18.30 5.35
CA ASP A 74 18.95 19.05 5.83
C ASP A 74 18.62 18.64 7.28
N LEU A 75 18.64 17.33 7.59
CA LEU A 75 18.41 16.86 8.95
C LEU A 75 19.44 17.41 9.95
N GLN A 76 20.72 17.44 9.58
CA GLN A 76 21.75 18.04 10.43
C GLN A 76 21.52 19.54 10.66
N MET A 77 21.09 20.27 9.65
CA MET A 77 20.74 21.70 9.77
C MET A 77 19.53 21.88 10.70
N LEU A 78 18.47 21.11 10.49
CA LEU A 78 17.28 21.16 11.33
C LEU A 78 17.59 20.86 12.81
N LYS A 79 18.41 19.84 13.09
CA LYS A 79 18.84 19.50 14.46
C LYS A 79 19.63 20.61 15.16
N ARG A 80 20.28 21.48 14.43
CA ARG A 80 21.04 22.60 15.02
C ARG A 80 20.18 23.81 15.33
N GLU A 81 19.18 24.08 14.51
CA GLU A 81 18.53 25.38 14.45
C GLU A 81 17.00 25.36 14.62
N MET A 82 16.36 24.24 14.29
CA MET A 82 14.91 24.22 14.09
C MET A 82 14.15 23.20 14.93
N ILE A 83 14.83 22.14 15.40
CA ILE A 83 14.14 21.06 16.13
C ILE A 83 14.89 20.70 17.41
N GLU A 84 14.12 20.33 18.43
CA GLU A 84 14.58 19.66 19.63
C GLU A 84 14.03 18.23 19.67
N VAL A 85 14.80 17.33 20.29
CA VAL A 85 14.41 15.92 20.43
C VAL A 85 14.37 15.60 21.91
N ASP A 86 13.22 15.12 22.40
CA ASP A 86 13.04 14.76 23.82
C ASP A 86 13.64 13.37 24.16
N SER A 87 13.52 12.96 25.43
CA SER A 87 14.02 11.66 25.91
C SER A 87 13.28 10.45 25.29
N GLU A 88 12.13 10.64 24.67
CA GLU A 88 11.34 9.62 23.99
C GLU A 88 11.52 9.68 22.47
N TYR A 89 12.56 10.42 22.03
CA TYR A 89 12.88 10.66 20.60
C TYR A 89 11.80 11.41 19.82
N ARG A 90 10.83 12.06 20.50
CA ARG A 90 9.85 12.91 19.81
C ARG A 90 10.51 14.20 19.37
N VAL A 91 10.15 14.64 18.18
CA VAL A 91 10.68 15.85 17.55
C VAL A 91 9.73 17.00 17.79
N ARG A 92 10.22 18.07 18.42
CA ARG A 92 9.51 19.32 18.60
C ARG A 92 10.14 20.40 17.72
N TRP A 93 9.32 21.16 17.02
CA TRP A 93 9.76 22.33 16.27
C TRP A 93 9.90 23.52 17.24
N VAL A 94 11.02 24.27 17.13
CA VAL A 94 11.32 25.38 18.09
C VAL A 94 10.98 26.77 17.59
N ASN A 95 10.66 26.92 16.29
CA ASN A 95 10.31 28.20 15.68
C ASN A 95 8.96 28.10 15.00
N ASP A 96 7.89 28.43 15.71
CA ASP A 96 6.51 28.28 15.23
C ASP A 96 6.18 29.19 14.04
N ASP A 97 6.91 30.34 13.91
CA ASP A 97 6.70 31.32 12.83
C ASP A 97 7.55 30.99 11.58
N TYR A 98 8.17 29.82 11.52
CA TYR A 98 8.98 29.43 10.36
C TYR A 98 8.13 29.32 9.10
N GLU A 99 8.49 30.08 8.08
CA GLU A 99 7.95 30.00 6.72
C GLU A 99 9.06 29.56 5.76
N GLY A 100 8.85 28.48 5.02
CA GLY A 100 9.83 28.03 4.04
C GLY A 100 9.72 26.55 3.66
N ARG A 101 10.81 25.98 3.16
CA ARG A 101 10.87 24.64 2.58
C ARG A 101 10.37 23.51 3.50
N PHE A 102 10.46 23.67 4.80
CA PHE A 102 10.12 22.63 5.80
C PHE A 102 8.85 22.96 6.58
N GLU A 103 7.99 23.80 6.05
CA GLU A 103 6.71 24.16 6.67
C GLU A 103 5.82 22.95 6.92
N ASP A 104 5.69 22.04 5.93
CA ASP A 104 4.96 20.78 6.11
C ASP A 104 5.56 19.92 7.26
N LEU A 105 6.89 19.89 7.40
CA LEU A 105 7.55 19.18 8.48
C LEU A 105 7.32 19.85 9.83
N ARG A 106 7.36 21.19 9.89
CA ARG A 106 7.01 21.96 11.08
C ARG A 106 5.61 21.58 11.56
N ASP A 107 4.64 21.62 10.66
CA ASP A 107 3.24 21.32 10.98
C ASP A 107 3.08 19.85 11.47
N MET A 108 3.79 18.91 10.88
CA MET A 108 3.85 17.53 11.39
C MET A 108 4.47 17.46 12.80
N CYS A 109 5.55 18.17 13.07
CA CYS A 109 6.19 18.19 14.40
C CYS A 109 5.29 18.80 15.47
N MET A 110 4.49 19.82 15.13
CA MET A 110 3.54 20.46 16.04
C MET A 110 2.43 19.50 16.50
N THR A 111 2.14 18.43 15.76
CA THR A 111 1.20 17.39 16.22
C THR A 111 1.79 16.45 17.29
N GLY A 112 3.09 16.52 17.58
CA GLY A 112 3.77 15.61 18.50
C GLY A 112 3.99 14.18 17.97
N ASN A 113 3.67 13.93 16.72
CA ASN A 113 3.65 12.59 16.11
C ASN A 113 4.91 12.25 15.31
N VAL A 114 5.92 13.12 15.32
CA VAL A 114 7.19 12.89 14.63
C VAL A 114 8.25 12.41 15.63
N ILE A 115 8.96 11.33 15.29
CA ILE A 115 10.08 10.82 16.05
C ILE A 115 11.35 10.79 15.22
N LEU A 116 12.51 10.98 15.88
CA LEU A 116 13.83 10.80 15.30
C LEU A 116 14.35 9.40 15.63
N TYR A 117 14.37 8.53 14.65
CA TYR A 117 14.85 7.16 14.81
C TYR A 117 16.33 7.04 14.41
N ASN A 118 17.14 6.40 15.28
CA ASN A 118 18.59 6.17 15.09
C ASN A 118 19.35 7.43 14.65
N ASP A 119 18.95 8.60 15.14
CA ASP A 119 19.59 9.89 14.87
C ASP A 119 19.69 10.30 13.38
N CYS A 120 19.04 9.56 12.48
CA CYS A 120 19.18 9.73 11.03
C CYS A 120 17.87 9.67 10.24
N LEU A 121 16.76 9.26 10.85
CA LEU A 121 15.48 9.07 10.15
C LEU A 121 14.33 9.72 10.92
N LEU A 122 13.58 10.58 10.26
CA LEU A 122 12.33 11.07 10.78
C LEU A 122 11.19 10.12 10.41
N LEU A 123 10.42 9.70 11.41
CA LEU A 123 9.20 8.90 11.25
C LEU A 123 8.01 9.70 11.76
N TRP A 124 6.94 9.73 10.97
CA TRP A 124 5.63 10.13 11.46
C TRP A 124 4.87 8.89 11.93
N LYS A 125 4.24 8.98 13.11
CA LYS A 125 3.43 7.92 13.72
C LYS A 125 2.04 8.45 13.95
N PHE A 126 1.04 7.74 13.49
CA PHE A 126 -0.35 8.09 13.77
C PHE A 126 -0.64 7.91 15.27
N PRO A 127 -1.41 8.80 15.93
CA PRO A 127 -1.78 8.64 17.34
C PRO A 127 -2.62 7.38 17.55
N ILE A 128 -2.19 6.49 18.44
CA ILE A 128 -2.93 5.26 18.74
C ILE A 128 -4.25 5.54 19.41
N GLU A 129 -4.32 6.63 20.15
CA GLU A 129 -5.48 7.13 20.88
C GLU A 129 -6.69 7.34 19.96
N VAL A 130 -6.44 7.69 18.68
CA VAL A 130 -7.51 7.81 17.68
C VAL A 130 -8.18 6.45 17.42
N PHE A 131 -7.40 5.37 17.27
CA PHE A 131 -7.99 4.04 17.10
C PHE A 131 -8.71 3.59 18.37
N GLN A 132 -8.16 3.91 19.55
CA GLN A 132 -8.73 3.55 20.86
C GLN A 132 -9.98 4.36 21.22
N SER A 133 -10.25 5.46 20.53
CA SER A 133 -11.44 6.28 20.76
C SER A 133 -12.73 5.67 20.19
N PHE A 134 -12.62 4.72 19.26
CA PHE A 134 -13.78 4.04 18.67
C PHE A 134 -14.21 2.83 19.50
N ASP A 135 -15.51 2.57 19.58
CA ASP A 135 -16.06 1.36 20.23
C ASP A 135 -15.60 0.07 19.54
N GLU A 136 -15.41 0.14 18.23
CA GLU A 136 -15.00 -0.98 17.41
C GLU A 136 -14.28 -0.48 16.16
N VAL A 137 -13.19 -1.15 15.76
CA VAL A 137 -12.45 -0.87 14.52
C VAL A 137 -12.49 -2.09 13.62
N ILE A 138 -13.07 -1.94 12.44
CA ILE A 138 -13.17 -2.99 11.41
C ILE A 138 -12.28 -2.59 10.22
N ILE A 139 -11.36 -3.47 9.82
CA ILE A 139 -10.46 -3.24 8.69
C ILE A 139 -10.76 -4.25 7.60
N LEU A 140 -11.16 -3.74 6.42
CA LEU A 140 -11.46 -4.55 5.25
C LEU A 140 -10.21 -4.66 4.39
N THR A 141 -9.47 -5.74 4.53
CA THR A 141 -8.19 -5.90 3.83
C THR A 141 -7.86 -7.38 3.56
N TYR A 142 -6.85 -7.59 2.73
CA TYR A 142 -6.25 -8.90 2.46
C TYR A 142 -4.79 -8.93 2.90
N MET A 143 -4.35 -10.04 3.49
CA MET A 143 -2.99 -10.23 4.02
C MET A 143 -2.61 -9.13 5.06
N PHE A 144 -3.49 -8.93 6.04
CA PHE A 144 -3.31 -7.90 7.07
C PHE A 144 -2.00 -8.06 7.85
N ASP A 145 -1.57 -9.30 8.12
CA ASP A 145 -0.34 -9.60 8.85
C ASP A 145 0.95 -9.10 8.19
N ALA A 146 0.88 -8.79 6.90
CA ALA A 146 2.00 -8.23 6.16
C ALA A 146 1.98 -6.69 6.08
N GLN A 147 0.99 -6.05 6.69
CA GLN A 147 0.77 -4.61 6.54
C GLN A 147 1.38 -3.79 7.69
N VAL A 148 1.81 -2.58 7.36
CA VAL A 148 2.35 -1.61 8.35
C VAL A 148 1.43 -1.40 9.53
N GLN A 149 0.12 -1.36 9.30
CA GLN A 149 -0.88 -1.16 10.36
C GLN A 149 -0.90 -2.31 11.37
N LYS A 150 -0.70 -3.56 10.91
CA LYS A 150 -0.58 -4.71 11.83
C LYS A 150 0.65 -4.58 12.72
N TYR A 151 1.81 -4.27 12.13
CA TYR A 151 3.04 -4.07 12.90
C TYR A 151 2.91 -2.92 13.90
N TYR A 152 2.22 -1.86 13.49
CA TYR A 152 1.92 -0.74 14.37
C TYR A 152 1.01 -1.16 15.55
N PHE A 153 -0.02 -1.97 15.29
CA PHE A 153 -0.88 -2.51 16.35
C PHE A 153 -0.12 -3.45 17.30
N ASP A 154 0.81 -4.26 16.78
CA ASP A 154 1.65 -5.13 17.61
C ASP A 154 2.53 -4.34 18.58
N ILE A 155 3.13 -3.23 18.15
CA ILE A 155 3.90 -2.33 19.05
C ILE A 155 3.02 -1.81 20.20
N HIS A 156 1.75 -1.54 19.92
CA HIS A 156 0.80 -1.01 20.90
C HIS A 156 -0.01 -2.09 21.64
N ASN A 157 0.34 -3.38 21.46
CA ASN A 157 -0.34 -4.53 22.06
C ASN A 157 -1.86 -4.54 21.79
N ILE A 158 -2.28 -4.11 20.60
CA ILE A 158 -3.67 -4.18 20.17
C ILE A 158 -3.95 -5.57 19.59
N GLU A 159 -4.86 -6.28 20.24
CA GLU A 159 -5.33 -7.58 19.74
C GLU A 159 -6.22 -7.41 18.50
N VAL A 160 -6.00 -8.25 17.52
CA VAL A 160 -6.76 -8.26 16.26
C VAL A 160 -7.46 -9.60 16.12
N GLN A 161 -8.80 -9.56 16.07
CA GLN A 161 -9.61 -10.72 15.73
C GLN A 161 -9.85 -10.77 14.23
N ARG A 162 -9.68 -11.94 13.62
CA ARG A 162 -10.02 -12.17 12.21
C ARG A 162 -11.43 -12.67 12.10
N ILE A 163 -12.21 -12.02 11.25
CA ILE A 163 -13.59 -12.36 11.01
C ILE A 163 -13.79 -12.49 9.50
N GLY A 164 -14.33 -13.62 9.06
CA GLY A 164 -14.76 -13.84 7.69
C GLY A 164 -16.19 -13.36 7.47
N THR A 165 -16.62 -13.43 6.22
CA THR A 165 -18.02 -13.23 5.85
C THR A 165 -18.53 -14.44 5.08
N VAL A 166 -19.75 -14.88 5.38
CA VAL A 166 -20.47 -15.94 4.67
C VAL A 166 -21.73 -15.35 4.08
N CYS A 167 -22.05 -15.73 2.84
CA CYS A 167 -23.30 -15.34 2.19
C CYS A 167 -24.27 -16.54 2.17
N GLU A 168 -25.34 -16.49 2.94
CA GLU A 168 -26.40 -17.48 2.95
C GLU A 168 -27.68 -16.87 2.43
N ASN A 169 -28.26 -17.44 1.39
CA ASN A 169 -29.52 -16.97 0.76
C ASN A 169 -29.49 -15.45 0.40
N GLY A 170 -28.33 -14.92 0.02
CA GLY A 170 -28.17 -13.49 -0.33
C GLY A 170 -28.01 -12.56 0.87
N VAL A 171 -27.93 -13.08 2.10
CA VAL A 171 -27.67 -12.33 3.32
C VAL A 171 -26.23 -12.62 3.79
N TYR A 172 -25.48 -11.57 4.11
CA TYR A 172 -24.11 -11.70 4.61
C TYR A 172 -24.10 -11.74 6.13
N HIS A 173 -23.36 -12.68 6.69
CA HIS A 173 -23.12 -12.85 8.12
C HIS A 173 -21.63 -12.86 8.40
N PHE A 174 -21.25 -12.38 9.57
CA PHE A 174 -19.88 -12.60 10.08
C PHE A 174 -19.69 -14.05 10.49
N SER A 175 -18.48 -14.57 10.28
CA SER A 175 -18.09 -15.93 10.63
C SER A 175 -16.68 -15.93 11.21
N ASP A 176 -16.48 -16.63 12.32
CA ASP A 176 -15.15 -16.83 12.93
C ASP A 176 -14.26 -17.74 12.06
N THR A 177 -14.86 -18.46 11.11
CA THR A 177 -14.13 -19.25 10.13
C THR A 177 -14.12 -18.50 8.80
N PRO A 178 -12.94 -18.08 8.30
CA PRO A 178 -12.85 -17.47 6.98
C PRO A 178 -13.40 -18.42 5.92
N HIS A 179 -14.38 -17.97 5.16
CA HIS A 179 -14.87 -18.70 4.00
C HIS A 179 -14.12 -18.23 2.76
N ILE A 180 -13.51 -19.17 2.06
CA ILE A 180 -12.89 -18.89 0.77
C ILE A 180 -13.97 -18.88 -0.29
N PRO A 181 -14.26 -17.74 -0.93
CA PRO A 181 -15.25 -17.70 -1.98
C PRO A 181 -14.89 -18.64 -3.15
N ASP A 182 -15.87 -19.28 -3.75
CA ASP A 182 -15.69 -20.24 -4.85
C ASP A 182 -14.83 -19.68 -6.00
N TYR A 183 -14.98 -18.38 -6.29
CA TYR A 183 -14.20 -17.73 -7.35
C TYR A 183 -12.69 -17.73 -7.07
N VAL A 184 -12.26 -17.78 -5.79
CA VAL A 184 -10.85 -17.84 -5.41
C VAL A 184 -10.26 -19.19 -5.80
N ALA A 185 -10.98 -20.28 -5.60
CA ALA A 185 -10.59 -21.64 -6.00
C ALA A 185 -10.36 -21.77 -7.52
N GLU A 186 -11.00 -20.92 -8.32
CA GLU A 186 -10.85 -20.89 -9.77
C GLU A 186 -9.63 -20.07 -10.26
N LEU A 187 -9.00 -19.26 -9.41
CA LEU A 187 -7.88 -18.39 -9.80
C LEU A 187 -6.71 -19.15 -10.44
N PRO A 188 -6.28 -20.31 -9.91
CA PRO A 188 -5.17 -21.08 -10.51
C PRO A 188 -5.43 -21.51 -11.95
N LYS A 189 -6.71 -21.70 -12.34
CA LYS A 189 -7.10 -22.04 -13.70
C LYS A 189 -7.16 -20.85 -14.64
N LYS A 190 -7.34 -19.64 -14.08
CA LYS A 190 -7.54 -18.39 -14.84
C LYS A 190 -6.31 -17.52 -14.93
N ILE A 191 -5.28 -17.78 -14.14
CA ILE A 191 -4.04 -17.01 -14.12
C ILE A 191 -2.91 -17.81 -14.76
N HIS A 192 -2.47 -17.38 -15.93
CA HIS A 192 -1.43 -18.04 -16.70
C HIS A 192 -0.11 -17.29 -16.56
N ILE A 193 0.81 -17.83 -15.73
CA ILE A 193 2.16 -17.27 -15.57
C ILE A 193 2.99 -17.65 -16.79
N ILE A 194 3.62 -16.66 -17.42
CA ILE A 194 4.47 -16.88 -18.60
C ILE A 194 5.84 -17.39 -18.16
N GLU A 195 6.11 -18.66 -18.48
CA GLU A 195 7.35 -19.39 -18.16
C GLU A 195 8.23 -19.49 -19.42
N ASP A 196 8.91 -18.39 -19.76
CA ASP A 196 9.87 -18.36 -20.88
C ASP A 196 11.28 -18.10 -20.31
N GLU A 197 12.19 -19.05 -20.43
CA GLU A 197 13.55 -18.97 -19.89
C GLU A 197 14.33 -17.77 -20.42
N LYS A 198 14.18 -17.45 -21.70
CA LYS A 198 14.92 -16.33 -22.34
C LYS A 198 14.42 -14.99 -21.82
N LEU A 199 13.10 -14.82 -21.71
CA LEU A 199 12.51 -13.59 -21.17
C LEU A 199 12.80 -13.45 -19.67
N ASN A 200 12.76 -14.55 -18.91
CA ASN A 200 12.93 -14.56 -17.46
C ASN A 200 14.38 -14.40 -17.03
N LYS A 201 15.36 -14.69 -17.90
CA LYS A 201 16.80 -14.59 -17.58
C LYS A 201 17.23 -13.25 -16.97
N ILE A 202 16.59 -12.16 -17.35
CA ILE A 202 16.88 -10.81 -16.82
C ILE A 202 16.56 -10.69 -15.34
N GLY A 203 15.68 -11.50 -14.82
CA GLY A 203 15.15 -11.46 -13.45
C GLY A 203 15.64 -12.57 -12.51
N GLU A 204 16.63 -13.38 -12.92
CA GLU A 204 17.09 -14.55 -12.16
C GLU A 204 17.84 -14.21 -10.86
N MET A 205 18.54 -13.09 -10.80
CA MET A 205 19.19 -12.68 -9.56
C MET A 205 18.16 -12.18 -8.55
N ARG A 206 18.30 -12.54 -7.28
CA ARG A 206 17.36 -12.18 -6.21
C ARG A 206 17.01 -10.68 -6.16
N SER A 207 17.99 -9.80 -6.42
CA SER A 207 17.80 -8.34 -6.43
C SER A 207 17.38 -7.75 -7.78
N SER A 208 17.25 -8.58 -8.83
CA SER A 208 16.83 -8.08 -10.15
C SER A 208 15.48 -7.37 -10.06
N LEU A 209 15.35 -6.27 -10.84
CA LEU A 209 14.12 -5.47 -10.93
C LEU A 209 13.73 -4.73 -9.63
N SER A 210 14.62 -4.68 -8.62
CA SER A 210 14.47 -3.81 -7.46
C SER A 210 14.83 -2.35 -7.82
N VAL A 211 14.51 -1.40 -6.94
CA VAL A 211 14.85 0.02 -7.11
C VAL A 211 16.36 0.20 -7.34
N SER A 212 17.20 -0.48 -6.56
CA SER A 212 18.67 -0.42 -6.69
C SER A 212 19.15 -1.01 -8.02
N TRP A 213 18.53 -2.10 -8.49
CA TRP A 213 18.82 -2.69 -9.79
C TRP A 213 18.48 -1.71 -10.93
N TYR A 214 17.32 -1.07 -10.89
CA TYR A 214 16.92 -0.08 -11.89
C TYR A 214 17.85 1.13 -11.89
N LYS A 215 18.24 1.64 -10.73
CA LYS A 215 19.21 2.73 -10.60
C LYS A 215 20.52 2.36 -11.30
N LYS A 216 21.09 1.21 -10.99
CA LYS A 216 22.33 0.72 -11.61
C LYS A 216 22.16 0.50 -13.11
N ALA A 217 21.07 -0.11 -13.56
CA ALA A 217 20.80 -0.38 -14.98
C ALA A 217 20.62 0.91 -15.80
N ARG A 218 19.98 1.95 -15.23
CA ARG A 218 19.87 3.29 -15.83
C ARG A 218 21.22 3.98 -15.97
N ASP A 219 22.04 3.92 -14.93
CA ASP A 219 23.32 4.65 -14.86
C ASP A 219 24.44 3.92 -15.65
N THR A 220 24.22 2.66 -16.05
CA THR A 220 25.16 1.90 -16.89
C THR A 220 25.17 2.44 -18.33
N LYS A 221 26.39 2.71 -18.87
CA LYS A 221 26.55 3.20 -20.24
C LYS A 221 25.83 2.33 -21.26
N GLY A 222 25.02 2.98 -22.11
CA GLY A 222 24.23 2.29 -23.14
C GLY A 222 23.01 1.53 -22.62
N GLN A 223 22.80 1.44 -21.31
CA GLN A 223 21.63 0.86 -20.66
C GLN A 223 21.19 -0.53 -21.20
N PRO A 224 22.11 -1.52 -21.31
CA PRO A 224 21.82 -2.79 -21.98
C PRO A 224 20.66 -3.56 -21.33
N LEU A 225 20.58 -3.58 -19.99
CA LEU A 225 19.51 -4.27 -19.28
C LEU A 225 18.15 -3.58 -19.44
N ILE A 226 18.10 -2.26 -19.48
CA ILE A 226 16.88 -1.50 -19.76
C ILE A 226 16.40 -1.79 -21.19
N LYS A 227 17.32 -1.78 -22.18
CA LYS A 227 17.00 -2.12 -23.56
C LYS A 227 16.50 -3.55 -23.69
N GLN A 228 17.15 -4.50 -23.00
CA GLN A 228 16.71 -5.90 -22.98
C GLN A 228 15.30 -6.04 -22.41
N LEU A 229 15.02 -5.44 -21.26
CA LEU A 229 13.69 -5.53 -20.64
C LEU A 229 12.61 -4.89 -21.53
N ARG A 230 12.89 -3.75 -22.15
CA ARG A 230 11.98 -3.12 -23.12
C ARG A 230 11.72 -4.01 -24.34
N ASN A 231 12.75 -4.69 -24.85
CA ASN A 231 12.60 -5.63 -25.96
C ASN A 231 11.78 -6.85 -25.54
N ASN A 232 11.99 -7.36 -24.31
CA ASN A 232 11.20 -8.45 -23.74
C ASN A 232 9.70 -8.06 -23.66
N LEU A 233 9.38 -6.86 -23.17
CA LEU A 233 8.00 -6.37 -23.14
C LEU A 233 7.38 -6.24 -24.55
N THR A 234 8.16 -5.75 -25.51
CA THR A 234 7.70 -5.65 -26.90
C THR A 234 7.43 -7.05 -27.49
N ASN A 235 8.34 -8.00 -27.26
CA ASN A 235 8.18 -9.38 -27.71
C ASN A 235 6.99 -10.06 -27.05
N LEU A 236 6.84 -9.89 -25.76
CA LEU A 236 5.71 -10.40 -24.98
C LEU A 236 4.37 -9.98 -25.58
N PHE A 237 4.13 -8.68 -25.66
CA PHE A 237 2.82 -8.16 -26.06
C PHE A 237 2.56 -8.35 -27.57
N LYS A 238 3.57 -8.10 -28.40
CA LYS A 238 3.39 -8.13 -29.86
C LYS A 238 3.44 -9.53 -30.47
N ASN A 239 4.42 -10.35 -30.06
CA ASN A 239 4.71 -11.61 -30.74
C ASN A 239 4.14 -12.82 -29.99
N MET A 240 4.27 -12.88 -28.66
CA MET A 240 3.80 -14.03 -27.89
C MET A 240 2.30 -13.98 -27.62
N LEU A 241 1.79 -12.84 -27.11
CA LEU A 241 0.38 -12.68 -26.77
C LEU A 241 -0.45 -12.09 -27.93
N ASN A 242 0.20 -11.57 -28.98
CA ASN A 242 -0.46 -10.90 -30.10
C ASN A 242 -1.59 -9.97 -29.65
N SER A 243 -1.29 -9.15 -28.63
CA SER A 243 -2.29 -8.37 -27.91
C SER A 243 -2.38 -6.93 -28.41
N SER A 244 -3.60 -6.39 -28.44
CA SER A 244 -3.84 -4.97 -28.73
C SER A 244 -3.52 -4.10 -27.51
N SER A 245 -3.26 -2.82 -27.73
CA SER A 245 -2.78 -1.91 -26.67
C SER A 245 -3.79 -1.67 -25.53
N ASP A 246 -5.06 -1.90 -25.79
CA ASP A 246 -6.17 -1.81 -24.81
C ASP A 246 -6.28 -3.05 -23.91
N ARG A 247 -5.65 -4.17 -24.30
CA ARG A 247 -5.54 -5.38 -23.49
C ARG A 247 -4.29 -5.40 -22.61
N ASN A 248 -3.30 -4.55 -22.88
CA ASN A 248 -1.99 -4.57 -22.23
C ASN A 248 -2.01 -3.77 -20.92
N LEU A 249 -1.50 -4.37 -19.83
CA LEU A 249 -1.27 -3.74 -18.53
C LEU A 249 0.17 -4.03 -18.09
N TRP A 250 0.91 -3.00 -17.70
CA TRP A 250 2.26 -3.20 -17.24
C TRP A 250 2.65 -2.24 -16.12
N THR A 251 3.62 -2.66 -15.30
CA THR A 251 4.15 -1.84 -14.24
C THR A 251 5.66 -1.89 -14.15
N VAL A 252 6.20 -0.81 -13.65
CA VAL A 252 7.58 -0.60 -13.19
C VAL A 252 7.54 0.51 -12.14
N PHE A 253 8.59 0.69 -11.35
CA PHE A 253 8.67 1.87 -10.46
C PHE A 253 8.55 3.15 -11.29
N LYS A 254 7.73 4.08 -10.82
CA LYS A 254 7.30 5.29 -11.55
C LYS A 254 8.47 6.07 -12.16
N ASP A 255 9.58 6.19 -11.44
CA ASP A 255 10.79 6.93 -11.89
C ASP A 255 11.48 6.32 -13.13
N TYR A 256 11.19 5.05 -13.41
CA TYR A 256 11.76 4.31 -14.55
C TYR A 256 10.76 4.07 -15.66
N GLN A 257 9.52 4.52 -15.53
CA GLN A 257 8.46 4.33 -16.53
C GLN A 257 8.89 4.81 -17.94
N ALA A 258 9.49 6.00 -18.01
CA ALA A 258 9.88 6.60 -19.30
C ALA A 258 10.92 5.75 -20.06
N LEU A 259 11.79 5.02 -19.34
CA LEU A 259 12.84 4.19 -19.93
C LEU A 259 12.30 2.91 -20.57
N LEU A 260 11.14 2.42 -20.10
CA LEU A 260 10.54 1.17 -20.54
C LEU A 260 9.34 1.33 -21.48
N LYS A 261 8.92 2.56 -21.77
CA LYS A 261 7.86 2.81 -22.76
C LYS A 261 8.21 2.18 -24.12
N GLY A 262 7.21 1.56 -24.78
CA GLY A 262 7.37 0.94 -26.06
C GLY A 262 6.09 0.94 -26.90
N LYS A 263 6.23 0.72 -28.21
CA LYS A 263 5.10 0.71 -29.15
C LYS A 263 4.12 -0.42 -28.78
N GLY A 264 2.84 -0.08 -28.67
CA GLY A 264 1.76 -1.05 -28.46
C GLY A 264 1.37 -1.27 -26.99
N TYR A 265 2.15 -0.81 -25.98
CA TYR A 265 1.79 -1.00 -24.58
C TYR A 265 1.93 0.25 -23.69
N THR A 266 2.47 1.35 -24.18
CA THR A 266 2.73 2.57 -23.39
C THR A 266 1.51 3.06 -22.61
N LYS A 267 0.30 3.00 -23.19
CA LYS A 267 -0.95 3.45 -22.56
C LYS A 267 -1.43 2.54 -21.43
N GLY A 268 -0.91 1.32 -21.34
CA GLY A 268 -1.26 0.33 -20.34
C GLY A 268 -0.44 0.42 -19.05
N PHE A 269 0.24 1.52 -18.79
CA PHE A 269 0.99 1.68 -17.56
C PHE A 269 0.08 1.93 -16.35
N LEU A 270 0.29 1.15 -15.29
CA LEU A 270 -0.30 1.34 -13.97
C LEU A 270 0.80 1.22 -12.91
N SER A 271 1.01 2.24 -12.10
CA SER A 271 2.02 2.19 -11.04
C SER A 271 1.75 1.02 -10.08
N CYS A 272 2.80 0.37 -9.57
CA CYS A 272 2.66 -0.80 -8.69
C CYS A 272 1.98 -0.49 -7.34
N ASN A 273 1.97 0.77 -6.92
CA ASN A 273 1.37 1.24 -5.67
C ASN A 273 0.06 2.03 -5.88
N VAL A 274 -0.57 1.95 -7.05
CA VAL A 274 -1.85 2.62 -7.29
C VAL A 274 -2.98 1.86 -6.61
N ARG A 275 -3.80 2.60 -5.87
CA ARG A 275 -5.01 2.10 -5.20
C ARG A 275 -6.27 2.66 -5.86
N ALA A 276 -7.41 2.02 -5.61
CA ALA A 276 -8.75 2.51 -5.95
C ALA A 276 -8.99 2.88 -7.44
N THR A 277 -8.57 2.05 -8.42
CA THR A 277 -8.91 2.26 -9.83
C THR A 277 -9.61 1.06 -10.46
N ASN A 278 -10.62 1.32 -11.29
CA ASN A 278 -11.34 0.32 -12.09
C ASN A 278 -11.08 0.46 -13.60
N ALA A 279 -10.21 1.38 -14.00
CA ALA A 279 -9.98 1.74 -15.40
C ALA A 279 -9.32 0.61 -16.23
N TYR A 280 -8.83 -0.44 -15.59
CA TYR A 280 -8.06 -1.50 -16.24
C TYR A 280 -8.73 -2.88 -16.22
N ARG A 281 -10.02 -2.97 -15.85
CA ARG A 281 -10.79 -4.22 -15.72
C ARG A 281 -10.91 -5.06 -16.99
N ASN A 282 -10.64 -4.49 -18.16
CA ASN A 282 -10.65 -5.18 -19.44
C ASN A 282 -9.28 -5.69 -19.87
N ARG A 283 -8.22 -5.47 -19.07
CA ARG A 283 -6.85 -5.83 -19.45
C ARG A 283 -6.50 -7.21 -18.95
N ASP A 284 -6.10 -8.07 -19.86
CA ASP A 284 -5.83 -9.48 -19.62
C ASP A 284 -4.39 -9.92 -19.94
N CYS A 285 -3.60 -9.04 -20.61
CA CYS A 285 -2.19 -9.28 -20.92
C CYS A 285 -1.31 -8.40 -20.00
N LEU A 286 -0.67 -9.02 -19.02
CA LEU A 286 -0.02 -8.33 -17.90
C LEU A 286 1.50 -8.49 -17.92
N ALA A 287 2.23 -7.44 -17.47
CA ALA A 287 3.66 -7.51 -17.18
C ALA A 287 3.99 -6.81 -15.87
N TYR A 288 4.42 -7.56 -14.86
CA TYR A 288 4.80 -7.06 -13.55
C TYR A 288 6.32 -6.98 -13.41
N CYS A 289 6.89 -5.84 -13.78
CA CYS A 289 8.34 -5.64 -13.89
C CYS A 289 8.95 -4.96 -12.66
N VAL A 290 8.51 -5.31 -11.47
CA VAL A 290 9.07 -4.83 -10.20
C VAL A 290 9.40 -5.98 -9.27
N ASN A 291 10.39 -5.76 -8.40
CA ASN A 291 10.71 -6.62 -7.28
C ASN A 291 10.60 -5.76 -6.02
N VAL A 292 9.48 -5.92 -5.34
CA VAL A 292 9.13 -5.10 -4.18
C VAL A 292 9.85 -5.61 -2.95
N TYR A 293 10.48 -4.70 -2.21
CA TYR A 293 11.05 -4.94 -0.89
C TYR A 293 10.40 -4.00 0.11
N TYR A 294 10.28 -4.45 1.33
CA TYR A 294 9.89 -3.57 2.42
C TYR A 294 10.95 -2.49 2.65
N ASN A 295 10.55 -1.31 3.11
CA ASN A 295 11.52 -0.25 3.42
C ASN A 295 12.48 -0.73 4.53
N PRO A 296 13.80 -0.85 4.28
CA PRO A 296 14.73 -1.41 5.25
C PRO A 296 14.78 -0.64 6.58
N LEU A 297 14.57 0.68 6.55
CA LEU A 297 14.59 1.51 7.74
C LEU A 297 13.35 1.26 8.61
N LEU A 298 12.17 1.15 7.98
CA LEU A 298 10.94 0.76 8.69
C LEU A 298 11.02 -0.67 9.20
N LYS A 299 11.60 -1.58 8.42
CA LYS A 299 11.82 -2.97 8.85
C LYS A 299 12.67 -3.03 10.13
N ASN A 300 13.80 -2.32 10.15
CA ASN A 300 14.66 -2.25 11.32
C ASN A 300 13.93 -1.63 12.52
N TYR A 301 13.19 -0.54 12.29
CA TYR A 301 12.40 0.10 13.35
C TYR A 301 11.43 -0.90 14.01
N PHE A 302 10.63 -1.64 13.22
CA PHE A 302 9.70 -2.61 13.76
C PHE A 302 10.39 -3.79 14.45
N GLN A 303 11.49 -4.29 13.89
CA GLN A 303 12.27 -5.39 14.48
C GLN A 303 12.90 -5.00 15.83
N GLU A 304 13.39 -3.78 15.98
CA GLU A 304 13.89 -3.25 17.27
C GLU A 304 12.79 -3.11 18.32
N GLN A 305 11.52 -2.94 17.87
CA GLN A 305 10.35 -2.96 18.75
C GLN A 305 9.83 -4.39 19.02
N GLY A 306 10.55 -5.43 18.60
CA GLY A 306 10.18 -6.82 18.82
C GLY A 306 9.15 -7.39 17.83
N VAL A 307 8.84 -6.67 16.75
CA VAL A 307 7.84 -7.08 15.75
C VAL A 307 8.52 -7.75 14.55
N GLU A 308 8.06 -8.94 14.16
CA GLU A 308 8.52 -9.64 12.97
C GLU A 308 7.88 -9.04 11.71
N VAL A 309 8.73 -8.58 10.78
CA VAL A 309 8.27 -8.02 9.50
C VAL A 309 8.28 -9.09 8.40
N ARG A 310 7.11 -9.41 7.87
CA ARG A 310 6.87 -10.39 6.79
C ARG A 310 7.08 -9.75 5.42
N GLU A 311 8.35 -9.55 5.04
CA GLU A 311 8.70 -8.83 3.80
C GLU A 311 8.20 -9.51 2.52
N ASP A 312 8.23 -10.84 2.46
CA ASP A 312 7.78 -11.59 1.28
C ASP A 312 6.25 -11.53 1.13
N ASP A 313 5.52 -11.63 2.23
CA ASP A 313 4.06 -11.48 2.25
C ASP A 313 3.63 -10.06 1.88
N TYR A 314 4.37 -9.04 2.36
CA TYR A 314 4.15 -7.65 1.95
C TYR A 314 4.33 -7.48 0.43
N ALA A 315 5.43 -7.99 -0.13
CA ALA A 315 5.68 -7.91 -1.57
C ALA A 315 4.61 -8.64 -2.38
N LEU A 316 4.14 -9.78 -1.90
CA LEU A 316 3.07 -10.55 -2.52
C LEU A 316 1.73 -9.80 -2.46
N SER A 317 1.37 -9.21 -1.32
CA SER A 317 0.13 -8.45 -1.15
C SER A 317 0.04 -7.26 -2.11
N GLU A 318 1.14 -6.51 -2.28
CA GLU A 318 1.22 -5.40 -3.24
C GLU A 318 1.03 -5.90 -4.70
N MET A 319 1.61 -7.05 -5.02
CA MET A 319 1.45 -7.65 -6.35
C MET A 319 0.02 -8.14 -6.59
N ILE A 320 -0.59 -8.83 -5.63
CA ILE A 320 -1.98 -9.32 -5.75
C ILE A 320 -2.94 -8.15 -5.91
N GLN A 321 -2.80 -7.08 -5.13
CA GLN A 321 -3.61 -5.88 -5.26
C GLN A 321 -3.50 -5.25 -6.66
N TRP A 322 -2.29 -5.22 -7.23
CA TRP A 322 -2.08 -4.71 -8.58
C TRP A 322 -2.72 -5.62 -9.65
N VAL A 323 -2.50 -6.94 -9.54
CA VAL A 323 -3.10 -7.94 -10.46
C VAL A 323 -4.62 -7.85 -10.43
N TRP A 324 -5.21 -7.61 -9.25
CA TRP A 324 -6.66 -7.47 -9.08
C TRP A 324 -7.29 -6.24 -9.75
N ARG A 325 -6.47 -5.33 -10.30
CA ARG A 325 -6.97 -4.20 -11.12
C ARG A 325 -7.26 -4.61 -12.58
N SER A 326 -6.87 -5.83 -12.97
CA SER A 326 -7.02 -6.39 -14.31
C SER A 326 -8.34 -7.14 -14.52
N ALA A 327 -8.45 -7.84 -15.63
CA ALA A 327 -9.62 -8.63 -16.01
C ALA A 327 -9.93 -9.79 -15.05
N ILE A 328 -8.96 -10.24 -14.24
CA ILE A 328 -9.18 -11.28 -13.23
C ILE A 328 -10.25 -10.90 -12.20
N ARG A 329 -10.37 -9.62 -11.90
CA ARG A 329 -11.41 -9.10 -10.99
C ARG A 329 -12.83 -9.42 -11.47
N ASP A 330 -13.03 -9.54 -12.79
CA ASP A 330 -14.29 -9.92 -13.41
C ASP A 330 -14.37 -11.43 -13.71
N GLY A 331 -13.47 -12.22 -13.12
CA GLY A 331 -13.40 -13.66 -13.28
C GLY A 331 -12.92 -14.11 -14.66
N LYS A 332 -12.27 -13.24 -15.45
CA LYS A 332 -11.72 -13.55 -16.76
C LYS A 332 -10.30 -14.08 -16.65
N GLU A 333 -9.85 -14.82 -17.67
CA GLU A 333 -8.46 -15.29 -17.73
C GLU A 333 -7.48 -14.14 -17.98
N ILE A 334 -6.28 -14.26 -17.40
CA ILE A 334 -5.16 -13.34 -17.61
C ILE A 334 -3.86 -14.08 -17.88
N TRP A 335 -3.00 -13.47 -18.68
CA TRP A 335 -1.62 -13.89 -18.95
C TRP A 335 -0.66 -12.90 -18.30
N ILE A 336 0.21 -13.38 -17.43
CA ILE A 336 1.09 -12.49 -16.67
C ILE A 336 2.56 -12.89 -16.79
N TYR A 337 3.37 -11.92 -17.23
CA TYR A 337 4.82 -11.98 -17.25
C TYR A 337 5.40 -11.37 -15.97
N ILE A 338 6.15 -12.17 -15.22
CA ILE A 338 6.80 -11.77 -13.97
C ILE A 338 8.29 -12.09 -14.09
N PRO A 339 9.11 -11.17 -14.65
CA PRO A 339 10.52 -11.45 -14.87
C PRO A 339 11.31 -11.68 -13.57
N SER A 340 10.98 -11.00 -12.47
CA SER A 340 11.63 -11.24 -11.17
C SER A 340 11.36 -12.66 -10.68
N ARG A 341 12.43 -13.47 -10.52
CA ARG A 341 12.33 -14.85 -10.00
C ARG A 341 11.65 -14.87 -8.64
N ARG A 342 12.08 -14.01 -7.70
CA ARG A 342 11.49 -13.94 -6.36
C ARG A 342 9.98 -13.66 -6.42
N MET A 343 9.55 -12.63 -7.14
CA MET A 343 8.13 -12.27 -7.25
C MET A 343 7.32 -13.37 -7.94
N ARG A 344 7.90 -14.01 -8.97
CA ARG A 344 7.26 -15.11 -9.69
C ARG A 344 7.07 -16.34 -8.80
N GLU A 345 8.08 -16.68 -7.98
CA GLU A 345 8.00 -17.78 -7.02
C GLU A 345 6.97 -17.50 -5.91
N LEU A 346 6.95 -16.30 -5.34
CA LEU A 346 5.95 -15.90 -4.34
C LEU A 346 4.53 -16.04 -4.90
N PHE A 347 4.30 -15.51 -6.09
CA PHE A 347 2.98 -15.55 -6.72
C PHE A 347 2.55 -16.97 -7.11
N ARG A 348 3.47 -17.80 -7.60
CA ARG A 348 3.22 -19.20 -7.91
C ARG A 348 2.88 -20.00 -6.65
N ASN A 349 3.65 -19.81 -5.59
CA ASN A 349 3.41 -20.51 -4.32
C ASN A 349 2.05 -20.13 -3.73
N TRP A 350 1.66 -18.88 -3.81
CA TRP A 350 0.33 -18.43 -3.42
C TRP A 350 -0.77 -19.10 -4.24
N LEU A 351 -0.66 -19.15 -5.57
CA LEU A 351 -1.63 -19.86 -6.44
C LEU A 351 -1.70 -21.35 -6.12
N ASN A 352 -0.56 -21.99 -5.88
CA ASN A 352 -0.50 -23.39 -5.48
C ASN A 352 -1.15 -23.62 -4.11
N GLY A 353 -0.97 -22.70 -3.16
CA GLY A 353 -1.64 -22.72 -1.86
C GLY A 353 -3.16 -22.77 -2.01
N ILE A 354 -3.72 -21.92 -2.87
CA ILE A 354 -5.16 -21.91 -3.19
C ILE A 354 -5.60 -23.28 -3.75
N SER A 355 -4.84 -23.86 -4.68
CA SER A 355 -5.15 -25.17 -5.29
C SER A 355 -5.21 -26.30 -4.27
N HIS A 356 -4.47 -26.20 -3.17
CA HIS A 356 -4.41 -27.21 -2.11
C HIS A 356 -5.28 -26.88 -0.89
N GLY A 357 -6.11 -25.84 -0.97
CA GLY A 357 -6.97 -25.40 0.13
C GLY A 357 -6.22 -24.70 1.29
N ASN A 358 -4.91 -24.44 1.11
CA ASN A 358 -4.08 -23.71 2.06
C ASN A 358 -4.10 -22.22 1.67
N THR A 359 -5.12 -21.51 2.04
CA THR A 359 -5.07 -20.05 1.95
C THR A 359 -4.35 -19.52 3.18
N THR A 360 -3.21 -18.90 2.99
CA THR A 360 -2.66 -18.00 3.98
C THR A 360 -3.56 -16.78 4.03
N ASP A 361 -4.41 -16.74 5.07
CA ASP A 361 -5.36 -15.68 5.49
C ASP A 361 -6.52 -15.35 4.58
#